data_5adbdce48fa6fcebc3e05dca0d4a5f09
#
_entry.id   5adbdce48fa6fcebc3e05dca0d4a5f09
#
_cell.length_a   1.000
_cell.length_b   1.000
_cell.length_c   1.000
_cell.angle_alpha   90.00
_cell.angle_beta   90.00
_cell.angle_gamma   90.00
#
_symmetry.space_group_name_H-M   'P 1'
#
loop_
_entity.id
_entity.type
_entity.pdbx_description
1 polymer ?
#
loop_
_entity_poly.entity_id
_entity_poly.type
_entity_poly.pdbx_seq_one_letter_code
_entity_poly.pdbx_strand_id
1 'polypeptide(L)'
;ITEFPLKAQVLPEGAIWEFDSYEDLCSFDADFFLNVDSRIVDNICRVVGCERSAITGVSPIKEGISNLSFLFTVDGEGFVYRHPGSGTNEVVNREAESYSLGVAKELGLDHTFLYEDTVEGWKISRYIPGCRSFDYGDGEQVRVALGLARSLHQSGKTSPWSYEPFEESEGLVALLKEAGYPLPENFSTLSADIRKLSYLSSLEDGKKVLCHNDFYGPNLLVHDGGMELIDWEYSAMSDYACDIGNFVAQGSGYSVDEAINILPL
;
A
#
# COMPACT_ATOMS: atom_id res chain seq x y z
N ILE A 1 18.80 18.71 45.39
CA ILE A 1 17.68 17.94 44.90
C ILE A 1 16.49 18.39 45.73
N THR A 2 15.56 19.14 45.14
CA THR A 2 14.33 19.58 45.78
C THR A 2 13.37 18.41 45.78
N GLU A 3 13.09 17.82 46.94
CA GLU A 3 12.04 16.79 47.08
C GLU A 3 10.67 17.48 46.87
N PHE A 4 10.02 17.15 45.76
CA PHE A 4 8.61 17.50 45.61
C PHE A 4 7.76 16.45 46.32
N PRO A 5 6.94 16.86 47.34
CA PRO A 5 6.05 15.92 48.00
C PRO A 5 4.96 15.46 47.01
N LEU A 6 5.05 14.22 46.56
CA LEU A 6 3.97 13.58 45.79
C LEU A 6 2.84 13.23 46.76
N LYS A 7 1.63 13.72 46.47
CA LYS A 7 0.40 13.27 47.13
C LYS A 7 -0.33 12.30 46.23
N ALA A 8 -0.46 11.06 46.65
CA ALA A 8 -1.35 10.10 46.00
C ALA A 8 -2.80 10.44 46.38
N GLN A 9 -3.66 10.54 45.39
CA GLN A 9 -5.10 10.63 45.59
C GLN A 9 -5.72 9.36 45.09
N VAL A 10 -6.46 8.64 45.91
CA VAL A 10 -7.25 7.48 45.52
C VAL A 10 -8.54 8.01 44.89
N LEU A 11 -8.73 7.66 43.62
CA LEU A 11 -9.96 8.00 42.93
C LEU A 11 -11.01 6.87 43.15
N PRO A 12 -12.31 7.21 43.14
CA PRO A 12 -13.35 6.21 43.18
C PRO A 12 -13.22 5.21 42.00
N GLU A 13 -13.68 3.99 42.20
CA GLU A 13 -13.79 2.99 41.15
C GLU A 13 -14.64 3.54 39.99
N GLY A 14 -14.19 3.41 38.75
CA GLY A 14 -14.85 3.97 37.56
C GLY A 14 -14.61 5.46 37.31
N ALA A 15 -13.74 6.13 38.09
CA ALA A 15 -13.39 7.55 37.85
C ALA A 15 -12.32 7.74 36.76
N ILE A 16 -11.69 6.65 36.30
CA ILE A 16 -10.70 6.65 35.22
C ILE A 16 -11.20 5.68 34.15
N TRP A 17 -11.22 6.14 32.92
CA TRP A 17 -11.48 5.34 31.73
C TRP A 17 -10.18 5.22 30.96
N GLU A 18 -9.81 3.98 30.60
CA GLU A 18 -8.71 3.67 29.72
C GLU A 18 -9.32 3.28 28.36
N PHE A 19 -8.82 3.87 27.30
CA PHE A 19 -9.30 3.62 25.94
C PHE A 19 -8.15 3.00 25.14
N ASP A 20 -8.12 1.67 25.06
CA ASP A 20 -7.15 0.92 24.29
C ASP A 20 -7.71 0.49 22.91
N SER A 21 -9.03 0.60 22.78
CA SER A 21 -9.76 0.20 21.59
C SER A 21 -10.90 1.16 21.27
N TYR A 22 -11.41 1.03 20.05
CA TYR A 22 -12.63 1.74 19.63
C TYR A 22 -13.86 1.26 20.42
N GLU A 23 -13.91 -0.03 20.76
CA GLU A 23 -14.95 -0.64 21.58
C GLU A 23 -15.02 -0.01 22.96
N ASP A 24 -13.90 0.38 23.54
CA ASP A 24 -13.87 1.08 24.83
C ASP A 24 -14.50 2.47 24.74
N LEU A 25 -14.24 3.20 23.64
CA LEU A 25 -14.89 4.48 23.36
C LEU A 25 -16.42 4.31 23.21
N CYS A 26 -16.86 3.31 22.45
CA CYS A 26 -18.29 3.02 22.28
C CYS A 26 -18.95 2.52 23.56
N SER A 27 -18.21 1.84 24.45
CA SER A 27 -18.69 1.44 25.76
C SER A 27 -18.87 2.63 26.70
N PHE A 28 -18.01 3.64 26.55
CA PHE A 28 -18.11 4.91 27.29
C PHE A 28 -19.20 5.82 26.76
N ASP A 29 -19.28 5.98 25.43
CA ASP A 29 -20.28 6.77 24.72
C ASP A 29 -20.85 5.94 23.56
N ALA A 30 -22.00 5.33 23.75
CA ALA A 30 -22.67 4.51 22.73
C ALA A 30 -23.01 5.30 21.45
N ASP A 31 -23.15 6.59 21.56
CA ASP A 31 -23.46 7.51 20.46
C ASP A 31 -22.23 8.23 19.92
N PHE A 32 -21.01 7.81 20.31
CA PHE A 32 -19.75 8.45 19.94
C PHE A 32 -19.66 8.74 18.43
N PHE A 33 -19.98 7.77 17.59
CA PHE A 33 -19.96 7.94 16.13
C PHE A 33 -21.00 8.94 15.60
N LEU A 34 -22.14 9.06 16.27
CA LEU A 34 -23.17 10.01 15.89
C LEU A 34 -22.79 11.45 16.27
N ASN A 35 -22.03 11.59 17.36
CA ASN A 35 -21.69 12.87 17.98
C ASN A 35 -20.31 13.42 17.55
N VAL A 36 -19.44 12.57 17.00
CA VAL A 36 -18.10 13.01 16.58
C VAL A 36 -18.17 13.85 15.32
N ASP A 37 -17.54 15.02 15.34
CA ASP A 37 -17.27 15.81 14.15
C ASP A 37 -16.02 15.22 13.45
N SER A 38 -16.25 14.32 12.51
CA SER A 38 -15.19 13.57 11.83
C SER A 38 -15.36 13.60 10.34
N ARG A 39 -14.42 14.24 9.64
CA ARG A 39 -14.34 14.22 8.17
C ARG A 39 -14.16 12.78 7.64
N ILE A 40 -13.51 11.90 8.38
CA ILE A 40 -13.34 10.50 7.99
C ILE A 40 -14.70 9.80 7.92
N VAL A 41 -15.54 9.97 8.93
CA VAL A 41 -16.90 9.40 8.94
C VAL A 41 -17.73 9.96 7.79
N ASP A 42 -17.65 11.27 7.53
CA ASP A 42 -18.34 11.90 6.41
C ASP A 42 -17.87 11.37 5.05
N ASN A 43 -16.56 11.13 4.90
CA ASN A 43 -15.99 10.53 3.71
C ASN A 43 -16.52 9.10 3.49
N ILE A 44 -16.58 8.29 4.55
CA ILE A 44 -17.15 6.94 4.49
C ILE A 44 -18.62 7.00 4.06
N CYS A 45 -19.45 7.79 4.73
CA CYS A 45 -20.86 7.93 4.39
C CYS A 45 -21.06 8.35 2.94
N ARG A 46 -20.26 9.29 2.45
CA ARG A 46 -20.32 9.78 1.06
C ARG A 46 -19.96 8.70 0.04
N VAL A 47 -18.90 7.94 0.27
CA VAL A 47 -18.37 6.97 -0.71
C VAL A 47 -19.15 5.67 -0.68
N VAL A 48 -19.48 5.16 0.51
CA VAL A 48 -20.20 3.89 0.67
C VAL A 48 -21.71 4.10 0.48
N GLY A 49 -22.21 5.33 0.71
CA GLY A 49 -23.63 5.65 0.58
C GLY A 49 -24.44 5.20 1.79
N CYS A 50 -23.92 5.36 3.01
CA CYS A 50 -24.53 4.90 4.24
C CYS A 50 -24.76 6.05 5.24
N GLU A 51 -25.65 5.80 6.21
CA GLU A 51 -25.77 6.63 7.39
C GLU A 51 -24.66 6.31 8.41
N ARG A 52 -24.28 7.28 9.25
CA ARG A 52 -23.25 7.10 10.28
C ARG A 52 -23.51 5.92 11.20
N SER A 53 -24.78 5.69 11.58
CA SER A 53 -25.22 4.58 12.43
C SER A 53 -25.04 3.19 11.83
N ALA A 54 -24.85 3.10 10.51
CA ALA A 54 -24.60 1.82 9.83
C ALA A 54 -23.12 1.40 9.90
N ILE A 55 -22.21 2.30 10.30
CA ILE A 55 -20.78 2.01 10.42
C ILE A 55 -20.52 1.25 11.72
N THR A 56 -19.99 0.04 11.61
CA THR A 56 -19.73 -0.85 12.74
C THR A 56 -18.39 -1.57 12.58
N GLY A 57 -17.92 -2.28 13.61
CA GLY A 57 -16.74 -3.16 13.55
C GLY A 57 -15.45 -2.43 13.19
N VAL A 58 -15.31 -1.18 13.63
CA VAL A 58 -14.10 -0.39 13.32
C VAL A 58 -12.91 -0.95 14.09
N SER A 59 -11.85 -1.32 13.36
CA SER A 59 -10.63 -1.84 13.96
C SER A 59 -9.40 -1.42 13.16
N PRO A 60 -8.28 -1.04 13.84
CA PRO A 60 -7.07 -0.63 13.15
C PRO A 60 -6.41 -1.83 12.44
N ILE A 61 -5.93 -1.59 11.23
CA ILE A 61 -5.04 -2.51 10.51
C ILE A 61 -3.62 -2.09 10.84
N LYS A 62 -2.87 -2.97 11.51
CA LYS A 62 -1.49 -2.70 11.97
C LYS A 62 -0.43 -3.02 10.91
N GLU A 63 -0.83 -3.53 9.77
CA GLU A 63 0.03 -3.88 8.65
C GLU A 63 0.20 -2.66 7.73
N GLY A 64 1.45 -2.38 7.34
CA GLY A 64 1.82 -1.23 6.51
C GLY A 64 2.72 -0.24 7.24
N ILE A 65 3.67 0.34 6.50
CA ILE A 65 4.73 1.20 7.06
C ILE A 65 4.36 2.68 6.92
N SER A 66 3.67 3.03 5.83
CA SER A 66 3.51 4.42 5.39
C SER A 66 2.11 5.02 5.63
N ASN A 67 1.08 4.20 5.80
CA ASN A 67 -0.30 4.64 5.87
C ASN A 67 -1.00 4.20 7.16
N LEU A 68 -1.98 4.98 7.61
CA LEU A 68 -2.86 4.62 8.71
C LEU A 68 -4.13 4.00 8.10
N SER A 69 -4.36 2.73 8.38
CA SER A 69 -5.50 1.99 7.82
C SER A 69 -6.37 1.39 8.92
N PHE A 70 -7.66 1.35 8.67
CA PHE A 70 -8.59 0.65 9.54
C PHE A 70 -9.69 -0.06 8.73
N LEU A 71 -10.14 -1.19 9.28
CA LEU A 71 -11.29 -1.94 8.81
C LEU A 71 -12.57 -1.34 9.41
N PHE A 72 -13.64 -1.30 8.64
CA PHE A 72 -14.99 -1.02 9.13
C PHE A 72 -16.02 -1.84 8.33
N THR A 73 -17.21 -1.96 8.86
CA THR A 73 -18.29 -2.75 8.26
C THR A 73 -19.54 -1.88 8.09
N VAL A 74 -20.21 -1.99 6.95
CA VAL A 74 -21.51 -1.38 6.67
C VAL A 74 -22.42 -2.47 6.10
N ASP A 75 -23.57 -2.69 6.70
CA ASP A 75 -24.57 -3.68 6.28
C ASP A 75 -24.01 -5.11 6.09
N GLY A 76 -22.99 -5.46 6.89
CA GLY A 76 -22.31 -6.76 6.83
C GLY A 76 -21.20 -6.87 5.79
N GLU A 77 -20.99 -5.85 4.95
CA GLU A 77 -19.85 -5.78 4.04
C GLU A 77 -18.68 -5.07 4.71
N GLY A 78 -17.46 -5.62 4.54
CA GLY A 78 -16.23 -5.06 5.06
C GLY A 78 -15.57 -4.06 4.10
N PHE A 79 -14.98 -3.02 4.65
CA PHE A 79 -14.27 -1.97 3.92
C PHE A 79 -12.99 -1.59 4.65
N VAL A 80 -12.01 -1.08 3.90
CA VAL A 80 -10.77 -0.52 4.43
C VAL A 80 -10.72 0.97 4.09
N TYR A 81 -10.52 1.79 5.11
CA TYR A 81 -10.16 3.19 4.95
C TYR A 81 -8.64 3.34 5.13
N ARG A 82 -7.96 3.89 4.13
CA ARG A 82 -6.53 4.23 4.19
C ARG A 82 -6.39 5.75 4.27
N HIS A 83 -5.75 6.21 5.34
CA HIS A 83 -5.35 7.61 5.48
C HIS A 83 -3.84 7.72 5.20
N PRO A 84 -3.39 8.68 4.37
CA PRO A 84 -1.98 8.81 4.07
C PRO A 84 -1.18 9.17 5.31
N GLY A 85 -0.05 8.54 5.49
CA GLY A 85 0.90 8.88 6.55
C GLY A 85 1.58 10.23 6.29
N SER A 86 2.16 10.80 7.33
CA SER A 86 2.89 12.08 7.25
C SER A 86 4.02 11.98 6.24
N GLY A 87 4.07 12.89 5.25
CA GLY A 87 5.12 12.96 4.23
C GLY A 87 4.92 12.06 3.01
N THR A 88 3.92 11.17 2.99
CA THR A 88 3.70 10.30 1.81
C THR A 88 3.28 11.06 0.56
N ASN A 89 2.64 12.23 0.71
CA ASN A 89 2.25 13.07 -0.42
C ASN A 89 3.45 13.73 -1.13
N GLU A 90 4.63 13.74 -0.53
CA GLU A 90 5.86 14.23 -1.14
C GLU A 90 6.51 13.16 -2.06
N VAL A 91 6.15 11.89 -1.87
CA VAL A 91 6.77 10.74 -2.56
C VAL A 91 5.81 10.09 -3.54
N VAL A 92 4.50 10.07 -3.22
CA VAL A 92 3.48 9.38 -4.03
C VAL A 92 2.69 10.36 -4.89
N ASN A 93 2.63 10.10 -6.19
CA ASN A 93 1.78 10.84 -7.11
C ASN A 93 0.34 10.28 -7.07
N ARG A 94 -0.55 10.91 -6.32
CA ARG A 94 -1.94 10.47 -6.12
C ARG A 94 -2.79 10.47 -7.39
N GLU A 95 -2.50 11.35 -8.35
CA GLU A 95 -3.20 11.33 -9.64
C GLU A 95 -2.80 10.11 -10.47
N ALA A 96 -1.52 9.72 -10.43
CA ALA A 96 -1.02 8.52 -11.08
C ALA A 96 -1.59 7.25 -10.42
N GLU A 97 -1.63 7.20 -9.08
CA GLU A 97 -2.24 6.11 -8.32
C GLU A 97 -3.71 5.94 -8.70
N SER A 98 -4.50 7.00 -8.62
CA SER A 98 -5.94 6.97 -8.91
C SER A 98 -6.23 6.56 -10.37
N TYR A 99 -5.43 7.03 -11.32
CA TYR A 99 -5.53 6.60 -12.70
C TYR A 99 -5.28 5.09 -12.84
N SER A 100 -4.21 4.60 -12.23
CA SER A 100 -3.80 3.19 -12.30
C SER A 100 -4.80 2.27 -11.61
N LEU A 101 -5.38 2.68 -10.47
CA LEU A 101 -6.48 1.98 -9.81
C LEU A 101 -7.71 1.85 -10.72
N GLY A 102 -8.04 2.90 -11.47
CA GLY A 102 -9.10 2.86 -12.49
C GLY A 102 -8.83 1.84 -13.58
N VAL A 103 -7.59 1.79 -14.09
CA VAL A 103 -7.15 0.81 -15.09
C VAL A 103 -7.16 -0.60 -14.51
N ALA A 104 -6.65 -0.79 -13.29
CA ALA A 104 -6.63 -2.08 -12.60
C ALA A 104 -8.04 -2.66 -12.46
N LYS A 105 -8.99 -1.84 -12.05
CA LYS A 105 -10.41 -2.22 -11.96
C LYS A 105 -11.00 -2.60 -13.32
N GLU A 106 -10.72 -1.83 -14.37
CA GLU A 106 -11.19 -2.12 -15.74
C GLU A 106 -10.64 -3.46 -16.26
N LEU A 107 -9.37 -3.75 -15.95
CA LEU A 107 -8.71 -5.00 -16.36
C LEU A 107 -9.02 -6.19 -15.47
N GLY A 108 -9.74 -5.99 -14.34
CA GLY A 108 -10.03 -7.04 -13.38
C GLY A 108 -8.80 -7.50 -12.59
N LEU A 109 -7.84 -6.59 -12.36
CA LEU A 109 -6.62 -6.85 -11.58
C LEU A 109 -6.80 -6.48 -10.11
N ASP A 110 -7.68 -5.52 -9.82
CA ASP A 110 -8.08 -5.08 -8.47
C ASP A 110 -9.57 -4.78 -8.44
N HIS A 111 -10.35 -5.67 -7.81
CA HIS A 111 -11.78 -5.49 -7.58
C HIS A 111 -12.10 -4.78 -6.26
N THR A 112 -11.08 -4.50 -5.46
CA THR A 112 -11.26 -3.89 -4.13
C THR A 112 -11.48 -2.38 -4.21
N PHE A 113 -10.92 -1.71 -5.20
CA PHE A 113 -10.93 -0.26 -5.31
C PHE A 113 -12.34 0.33 -5.43
N LEU A 114 -12.68 1.29 -4.56
CA LEU A 114 -13.92 2.05 -4.61
C LEU A 114 -13.68 3.52 -4.95
N TYR A 115 -12.84 4.20 -4.17
CA TYR A 115 -12.61 5.63 -4.29
C TYR A 115 -11.26 6.05 -3.70
N GLU A 116 -10.65 7.04 -4.30
CA GLU A 116 -9.48 7.77 -3.80
C GLU A 116 -9.69 9.27 -3.94
N ASP A 117 -9.33 10.04 -2.92
CA ASP A 117 -9.23 11.48 -2.98
C ASP A 117 -7.79 11.87 -3.34
N THR A 118 -7.59 12.34 -4.57
CA THR A 118 -6.24 12.65 -5.08
C THR A 118 -5.61 13.89 -4.44
N VAL A 119 -6.40 14.73 -3.76
CA VAL A 119 -5.92 15.95 -3.09
C VAL A 119 -5.46 15.63 -1.67
N GLU A 120 -6.28 14.89 -0.91
CA GLU A 120 -5.99 14.54 0.47
C GLU A 120 -5.31 13.17 0.61
N GLY A 121 -5.34 12.34 -0.42
CA GLY A 121 -4.65 11.05 -0.50
C GLY A 121 -5.32 9.91 0.28
N TRP A 122 -6.52 10.10 0.83
CA TRP A 122 -7.23 9.00 1.49
C TRP A 122 -7.98 8.13 0.47
N LYS A 123 -8.12 6.85 0.80
CA LYS A 123 -8.70 5.84 -0.09
C LYS A 123 -9.66 4.92 0.66
N ILE A 124 -10.73 4.48 -0.01
CA ILE A 124 -11.62 3.43 0.48
C ILE A 124 -11.61 2.27 -0.51
N SER A 125 -11.42 1.07 0.04
CA SER A 125 -11.43 -0.20 -0.70
C SER A 125 -12.37 -1.20 -0.03
N ARG A 126 -12.85 -2.20 -0.77
CA ARG A 126 -13.54 -3.36 -0.19
C ARG A 126 -12.56 -4.23 0.56
N TYR A 127 -12.98 -4.75 1.68
CA TYR A 127 -12.23 -5.77 2.40
C TYR A 127 -12.61 -7.16 1.89
N ILE A 128 -11.62 -7.98 1.58
CA ILE A 128 -11.82 -9.37 1.19
C ILE A 128 -11.50 -10.24 2.40
N PRO A 129 -12.48 -10.89 3.03
CA PRO A 129 -12.22 -11.75 4.17
C PRO A 129 -11.49 -13.03 3.77
N GLY A 130 -10.66 -13.56 4.68
CA GLY A 130 -9.96 -14.84 4.47
C GLY A 130 -8.80 -14.77 3.48
N CYS A 131 -8.27 -13.57 3.19
CA CYS A 131 -7.03 -13.45 2.43
C CYS A 131 -5.88 -14.15 3.14
N ARG A 132 -5.01 -14.74 2.33
CA ARG A 132 -3.79 -15.43 2.75
C ARG A 132 -2.59 -14.73 2.15
N SER A 133 -1.44 -14.83 2.82
CA SER A 133 -0.17 -14.36 2.26
C SER A 133 0.17 -15.15 0.99
N PHE A 134 0.76 -14.44 0.04
CA PHE A 134 1.28 -15.05 -1.19
C PHE A 134 2.44 -16.00 -0.85
N ASP A 135 2.43 -17.19 -1.46
CA ASP A 135 3.48 -18.20 -1.30
C ASP A 135 4.28 -18.34 -2.60
N TYR A 136 5.51 -17.86 -2.58
CA TYR A 136 6.45 -17.98 -3.71
C TYR A 136 6.84 -19.44 -4.02
N GLY A 137 6.64 -20.38 -3.08
CA GLY A 137 6.84 -21.81 -3.29
C GLY A 137 5.67 -22.51 -4.00
N ASP A 138 4.51 -21.86 -4.08
CA ASP A 138 3.33 -22.38 -4.79
C ASP A 138 3.37 -21.96 -6.26
N GLY A 139 3.77 -22.88 -7.13
CA GLY A 139 3.89 -22.62 -8.58
C GLY A 139 2.58 -22.18 -9.24
N GLU A 140 1.41 -22.55 -8.72
CA GLU A 140 0.12 -22.08 -9.23
C GLU A 140 -0.11 -20.61 -8.87
N GLN A 141 0.17 -20.21 -7.63
CA GLN A 141 0.11 -18.80 -7.23
C GLN A 141 1.08 -17.94 -8.03
N VAL A 142 2.32 -18.40 -8.21
CA VAL A 142 3.33 -17.72 -9.05
C VAL A 142 2.82 -17.54 -10.48
N ARG A 143 2.24 -18.59 -11.09
CA ARG A 143 1.69 -18.51 -12.44
C ARG A 143 0.53 -17.52 -12.55
N VAL A 144 -0.36 -17.49 -11.57
CA VAL A 144 -1.48 -16.54 -11.52
C VAL A 144 -0.95 -15.10 -11.38
N ALA A 145 -0.04 -14.85 -10.46
CA ALA A 145 0.56 -13.54 -10.25
C ALA A 145 1.24 -13.00 -11.53
N LEU A 146 2.09 -13.80 -12.17
CA LEU A 146 2.72 -13.43 -13.44
C LEU A 146 1.69 -13.22 -14.56
N GLY A 147 0.56 -13.93 -14.51
CA GLY A 147 -0.57 -13.71 -15.41
C GLY A 147 -1.22 -12.33 -15.22
N LEU A 148 -1.35 -11.83 -13.97
CA LEU A 148 -1.83 -10.48 -13.68
C LEU A 148 -0.87 -9.42 -14.24
N ALA A 149 0.43 -9.55 -13.97
CA ALA A 149 1.45 -8.65 -14.50
C ALA A 149 1.44 -8.63 -16.04
N ARG A 150 1.39 -9.81 -16.69
CA ARG A 150 1.29 -9.94 -18.15
C ARG A 150 0.04 -9.24 -18.68
N SER A 151 -1.11 -9.40 -18.04
CA SER A 151 -2.36 -8.77 -18.45
C SER A 151 -2.25 -7.25 -18.41
N LEU A 152 -1.58 -6.70 -17.39
CA LEU A 152 -1.28 -5.27 -17.29
C LEU A 152 -0.36 -4.82 -18.44
N HIS A 153 0.80 -5.47 -18.59
CA HIS A 153 1.82 -5.08 -19.55
C HIS A 153 1.34 -5.17 -21.01
N GLN A 154 0.45 -6.13 -21.31
CA GLN A 154 -0.10 -6.36 -22.66
C GLN A 154 -1.42 -5.63 -22.91
N SER A 155 -1.97 -4.93 -21.92
CA SER A 155 -3.25 -4.23 -22.02
C SER A 155 -3.30 -3.14 -23.08
N GLY A 156 -2.14 -2.61 -23.47
CA GLY A 156 -2.04 -1.43 -24.34
C GLY A 156 -2.44 -0.12 -23.65
N LYS A 157 -2.76 -0.15 -22.36
CA LYS A 157 -3.01 1.06 -21.57
C LYS A 157 -1.73 1.87 -21.41
N THR A 158 -1.88 3.19 -21.42
CA THR A 158 -0.77 4.13 -21.26
C THR A 158 -1.11 5.12 -20.17
N SER A 159 -0.10 5.64 -19.48
CA SER A 159 -0.21 6.66 -18.44
C SER A 159 0.62 7.89 -18.86
N PRO A 160 0.22 9.11 -18.50
CA PRO A 160 1.07 10.29 -18.72
C PRO A 160 2.27 10.34 -17.78
N TRP A 161 2.32 9.51 -16.75
CA TRP A 161 3.42 9.44 -15.79
C TRP A 161 4.36 8.29 -16.13
N SER A 162 5.64 8.49 -15.80
CA SER A 162 6.68 7.47 -15.93
C SER A 162 7.34 7.23 -14.58
N TYR A 163 7.83 6.01 -14.38
CA TYR A 163 8.60 5.59 -13.21
C TYR A 163 9.96 5.07 -13.68
N GLU A 164 11.02 5.72 -13.19
CA GLU A 164 12.40 5.35 -13.48
C GLU A 164 13.10 4.97 -12.17
N PRO A 165 13.26 3.68 -11.87
CA PRO A 165 13.76 3.22 -10.55
C PRO A 165 15.09 3.86 -10.13
N PHE A 166 15.95 4.17 -11.11
CA PHE A 166 17.25 4.81 -10.83
C PHE A 166 17.09 6.28 -10.44
N GLU A 167 16.23 7.03 -11.11
CA GLU A 167 15.95 8.43 -10.81
C GLU A 167 15.24 8.57 -9.47
N GLU A 168 14.24 7.70 -9.21
CA GLU A 168 13.54 7.65 -7.93
C GLU A 168 14.49 7.35 -6.77
N SER A 169 15.38 6.39 -6.94
CA SER A 169 16.39 6.06 -5.92
C SER A 169 17.36 7.21 -5.66
N GLU A 170 17.76 7.97 -6.68
CA GLU A 170 18.63 9.16 -6.51
C GLU A 170 17.87 10.27 -5.76
N GLY A 171 16.58 10.46 -6.03
CA GLY A 171 15.71 11.38 -5.30
C GLY A 171 15.61 11.04 -3.81
N LEU A 172 15.35 9.78 -3.48
CA LEU A 172 15.31 9.29 -2.09
C LEU A 172 16.66 9.47 -1.38
N VAL A 173 17.76 9.20 -2.06
CA VAL A 173 19.12 9.42 -1.52
C VAL A 173 19.38 10.90 -1.24
N ALA A 174 18.89 11.80 -2.09
CA ALA A 174 19.03 13.25 -1.87
C ALA A 174 18.26 13.66 -0.60
N LEU A 175 17.03 13.18 -0.39
CA LEU A 175 16.25 13.43 0.80
C LEU A 175 16.92 12.90 2.08
N LEU A 176 17.48 11.68 2.04
CA LEU A 176 18.23 11.12 3.17
C LEU A 176 19.44 11.96 3.55
N LYS A 177 20.18 12.47 2.56
CA LYS A 177 21.33 13.35 2.78
C LYS A 177 20.92 14.70 3.38
N GLU A 178 19.84 15.29 2.87
CA GLU A 178 19.28 16.55 3.40
C GLU A 178 18.83 16.40 4.83
N ALA A 179 18.21 15.26 5.17
CA ALA A 179 17.80 14.92 6.51
C ALA A 179 18.97 14.50 7.44
N GLY A 180 20.20 14.44 6.94
CA GLY A 180 21.41 14.11 7.72
C GLY A 180 21.53 12.63 8.09
N TYR A 181 20.83 11.73 7.41
CA TYR A 181 20.95 10.29 7.64
C TYR A 181 22.25 9.75 7.01
N PRO A 182 23.04 8.93 7.75
CA PRO A 182 24.25 8.33 7.22
C PRO A 182 23.91 7.28 6.17
N LEU A 183 24.63 7.30 5.06
CA LEU A 183 24.56 6.24 4.06
C LEU A 183 25.52 5.09 4.43
N PRO A 184 25.26 3.84 3.99
CA PRO A 184 26.16 2.72 4.21
C PRO A 184 27.58 2.98 3.65
N GLU A 185 28.61 2.43 4.28
CA GLU A 185 30.02 2.67 3.89
C GLU A 185 30.31 2.29 2.42
N ASN A 186 29.67 1.24 1.91
CA ASN A 186 29.82 0.77 0.53
C ASN A 186 28.86 1.45 -0.46
N PHE A 187 28.07 2.43 -0.03
CA PHE A 187 27.04 3.07 -0.86
C PHE A 187 27.60 3.65 -2.16
N SER A 188 28.75 4.32 -2.10
CA SER A 188 29.34 4.94 -3.29
C SER A 188 29.72 3.92 -4.37
N THR A 189 30.22 2.74 -3.95
CA THR A 189 30.57 1.65 -4.87
C THR A 189 29.32 1.05 -5.49
N LEU A 190 28.32 0.72 -4.66
CA LEU A 190 27.04 0.18 -5.14
C LEU A 190 26.32 1.14 -6.08
N SER A 191 26.27 2.42 -5.73
CA SER A 191 25.67 3.46 -6.59
C SER A 191 26.36 3.57 -7.94
N ALA A 192 27.70 3.45 -7.98
CA ALA A 192 28.44 3.47 -9.24
C ALA A 192 28.16 2.24 -10.11
N ASP A 193 27.97 1.07 -9.51
CA ASP A 193 27.64 -0.16 -10.25
C ASP A 193 26.18 -0.13 -10.75
N ILE A 194 25.25 0.36 -9.94
CA ILE A 194 23.85 0.58 -10.34
C ILE A 194 23.76 1.55 -11.52
N ARG A 195 24.52 2.65 -11.52
CA ARG A 195 24.55 3.60 -12.66
C ARG A 195 25.06 2.96 -13.94
N LYS A 196 26.01 2.02 -13.86
CA LYS A 196 26.43 1.25 -15.05
C LYS A 196 25.32 0.36 -15.57
N LEU A 197 24.55 -0.29 -14.67
CA LEU A 197 23.38 -1.09 -15.06
C LEU A 197 22.30 -0.22 -15.69
N SER A 198 22.01 0.94 -15.12
CA SER A 198 21.07 1.93 -15.69
C SER A 198 21.50 2.34 -17.11
N TYR A 199 22.78 2.63 -17.30
CA TYR A 199 23.30 2.97 -18.62
C TYR A 199 23.13 1.80 -19.61
N LEU A 200 23.43 0.57 -19.21
CA LEU A 200 23.26 -0.60 -20.06
C LEU A 200 21.79 -0.82 -20.42
N SER A 201 20.89 -0.70 -19.44
CA SER A 201 19.44 -0.78 -19.68
C SER A 201 18.95 0.29 -20.66
N SER A 202 19.49 1.51 -20.58
CA SER A 202 19.11 2.60 -21.50
C SER A 202 19.55 2.37 -22.96
N LEU A 203 20.45 1.44 -23.22
CA LEU A 203 20.89 1.05 -24.56
C LEU A 203 19.95 0.01 -25.20
N GLU A 204 19.09 -0.62 -24.42
CA GLU A 204 18.10 -1.55 -24.92
C GLU A 204 16.85 -0.78 -25.37
N ASP A 205 16.30 -1.13 -26.53
CA ASP A 205 15.06 -0.57 -27.08
C ASP A 205 13.84 -1.16 -26.33
N GLY A 206 13.85 -1.07 -24.98
CA GLY A 206 12.77 -1.55 -24.12
C GLY A 206 11.49 -0.75 -24.36
N LYS A 207 10.41 -1.44 -24.71
CA LYS A 207 9.10 -0.81 -24.81
C LYS A 207 8.55 -0.52 -23.40
N LYS A 208 8.40 0.76 -23.05
CA LYS A 208 7.72 1.14 -21.81
C LYS A 208 6.26 0.75 -21.90
N VAL A 209 5.77 0.10 -20.87
CA VAL A 209 4.38 -0.32 -20.68
C VAL A 209 3.88 0.20 -19.34
N LEU A 210 2.58 0.12 -19.11
CA LEU A 210 2.05 0.40 -17.76
C LEU A 210 2.46 -0.75 -16.84
N CYS A 211 3.21 -0.43 -15.79
CA CYS A 211 3.73 -1.34 -14.77
C CYS A 211 3.12 -1.02 -13.40
N HIS A 212 3.15 -1.99 -12.51
CA HIS A 212 2.80 -1.79 -11.11
C HIS A 212 3.93 -1.09 -10.33
N ASN A 213 5.17 -1.42 -10.64
CA ASN A 213 6.44 -0.92 -10.05
C ASN A 213 6.66 -1.28 -8.57
N ASP A 214 5.70 -1.95 -7.95
CA ASP A 214 5.83 -2.57 -6.62
C ASP A 214 5.21 -3.97 -6.60
N PHE A 215 5.50 -4.74 -7.67
CA PHE A 215 4.93 -6.06 -7.89
C PHE A 215 5.67 -7.11 -7.05
N TYR A 216 5.10 -7.49 -5.89
CA TYR A 216 5.68 -8.49 -4.97
C TYR A 216 4.60 -9.07 -4.02
N GLY A 217 4.96 -10.12 -3.26
CA GLY A 217 4.03 -10.93 -2.49
C GLY A 217 3.04 -10.19 -1.57
N PRO A 218 3.46 -9.21 -0.74
CA PRO A 218 2.54 -8.46 0.11
C PRO A 218 1.43 -7.71 -0.64
N ASN A 219 1.66 -7.35 -1.90
CA ASN A 219 0.68 -6.68 -2.76
C ASN A 219 -0.22 -7.66 -3.54
N LEU A 220 -0.09 -8.96 -3.28
CA LEU A 220 -0.88 -10.04 -3.89
C LEU A 220 -1.81 -10.65 -2.83
N LEU A 221 -3.09 -10.27 -2.86
CA LEU A 221 -4.10 -10.82 -1.96
C LEU A 221 -4.65 -12.14 -2.51
N VAL A 222 -4.25 -13.25 -1.89
CA VAL A 222 -4.72 -14.60 -2.27
C VAL A 222 -5.98 -14.93 -1.48
N HIS A 223 -7.06 -15.29 -2.17
CA HIS A 223 -8.33 -15.67 -1.56
C HIS A 223 -9.01 -16.81 -2.33
N ASP A 224 -10.12 -17.35 -1.84
CA ASP A 224 -10.78 -18.50 -2.47
C ASP A 224 -11.37 -18.18 -3.87
N GLY A 225 -11.65 -16.92 -4.15
CA GLY A 225 -12.12 -16.47 -5.47
C GLY A 225 -11.02 -16.15 -6.49
N GLY A 226 -9.74 -16.15 -6.07
CA GLY A 226 -8.62 -15.80 -6.95
C GLY A 226 -7.52 -15.00 -6.27
N MET A 227 -7.02 -14.01 -6.97
CA MET A 227 -5.94 -13.13 -6.51
C MET A 227 -6.19 -11.70 -6.98
N GLU A 228 -5.99 -10.73 -6.08
CA GLU A 228 -6.03 -9.31 -6.39
C GLU A 228 -4.63 -8.72 -6.29
N LEU A 229 -4.30 -7.82 -7.20
CA LEU A 229 -3.08 -7.02 -7.15
C LEU A 229 -3.43 -5.62 -6.61
N ILE A 230 -2.93 -5.28 -5.45
CA ILE A 230 -3.26 -4.05 -4.72
C ILE A 230 -2.04 -3.13 -4.58
N ASP A 231 -2.27 -1.92 -4.09
CA ASP A 231 -1.25 -0.91 -3.75
C ASP A 231 -0.50 -0.34 -4.97
N TRP A 232 -1.22 0.39 -5.77
CA TRP A 232 -0.83 0.95 -7.06
C TRP A 232 -0.08 2.30 -6.96
N GLU A 233 0.45 2.64 -5.81
CA GLU A 233 0.99 3.99 -5.52
C GLU A 233 2.23 4.38 -6.36
N TYR A 234 2.96 3.39 -6.92
CA TYR A 234 4.10 3.61 -7.82
C TYR A 234 3.79 3.29 -9.29
N SER A 235 2.54 2.95 -9.60
CA SER A 235 2.18 2.51 -10.95
C SER A 235 2.29 3.65 -11.96
N ALA A 236 3.06 3.41 -13.02
CA ALA A 236 3.33 4.33 -14.12
C ALA A 236 3.93 3.59 -15.32
N MET A 237 4.23 4.33 -16.40
CA MET A 237 4.95 3.77 -17.54
C MET A 237 6.39 3.47 -17.18
N SER A 238 6.79 2.21 -17.31
CA SER A 238 8.15 1.73 -16.99
C SER A 238 8.55 0.58 -17.92
N ASP A 239 9.76 0.08 -17.77
CA ASP A 239 10.17 -1.20 -18.34
C ASP A 239 9.46 -2.33 -17.57
N TYR A 240 8.79 -3.26 -18.26
CA TYR A 240 8.14 -4.41 -17.64
C TYR A 240 9.08 -5.26 -16.78
N ALA A 241 10.39 -5.21 -17.07
CA ALA A 241 11.42 -5.87 -16.28
C ALA A 241 11.49 -5.35 -14.82
N CYS A 242 10.97 -4.14 -14.55
CA CYS A 242 10.88 -3.60 -13.18
C CYS A 242 9.96 -4.45 -12.31
N ASP A 243 8.77 -4.79 -12.81
CA ASP A 243 7.83 -5.65 -12.07
C ASP A 243 8.41 -7.05 -11.86
N ILE A 244 8.94 -7.65 -12.91
CA ILE A 244 9.51 -9.01 -12.84
C ILE A 244 10.74 -9.03 -11.94
N GLY A 245 11.62 -8.01 -12.05
CA GLY A 245 12.81 -7.88 -11.20
C GLY A 245 12.45 -7.72 -9.73
N ASN A 246 11.45 -6.90 -9.41
CA ASN A 246 10.97 -6.73 -8.04
C ASN A 246 10.40 -8.05 -7.48
N PHE A 247 9.54 -8.72 -8.26
CA PHE A 247 8.95 -10.00 -7.87
C PHE A 247 10.01 -11.06 -7.55
N VAL A 248 11.04 -11.19 -8.40
CA VAL A 248 12.15 -12.13 -8.21
C VAL A 248 13.02 -11.74 -7.02
N ALA A 249 13.35 -10.45 -6.88
CA ALA A 249 14.23 -9.97 -5.80
C ALA A 249 13.58 -10.10 -4.42
N GLN A 250 12.27 -9.93 -4.33
CA GLN A 250 11.49 -10.06 -3.09
C GLN A 250 11.05 -11.49 -2.81
N GLY A 251 11.02 -12.35 -3.83
CA GLY A 251 10.79 -13.79 -3.68
C GLY A 251 11.95 -14.40 -2.89
N SER A 252 11.75 -14.58 -1.58
CA SER A 252 12.79 -15.03 -0.68
C SER A 252 13.35 -16.39 -1.08
N GLY A 253 14.55 -16.39 -1.66
CA GLY A 253 15.33 -17.58 -1.90
C GLY A 253 15.35 -18.11 -3.33
N TYR A 254 14.80 -17.41 -4.31
CA TYR A 254 14.99 -17.82 -5.70
C TYR A 254 16.47 -17.82 -6.07
N SER A 255 16.97 -18.99 -6.50
CA SER A 255 18.23 -19.08 -7.23
C SER A 255 18.09 -18.44 -8.62
N VAL A 256 19.23 -18.12 -9.25
CA VAL A 256 19.22 -17.59 -10.63
C VAL A 256 18.51 -18.53 -11.60
N ASP A 257 18.70 -19.83 -11.44
CA ASP A 257 18.07 -20.84 -12.31
C ASP A 257 16.54 -20.88 -12.11
N GLU A 258 16.05 -20.78 -10.87
CA GLU A 258 14.63 -20.69 -10.57
C GLU A 258 14.02 -19.40 -11.13
N ALA A 259 14.69 -18.27 -10.95
CA ALA A 259 14.28 -16.99 -11.52
C ALA A 259 14.17 -17.05 -13.06
N ILE A 260 15.13 -17.67 -13.74
CA ILE A 260 15.09 -17.87 -15.19
C ILE A 260 13.91 -18.77 -15.59
N ASN A 261 13.62 -19.80 -14.83
CA ASN A 261 12.57 -20.77 -15.14
C ASN A 261 11.14 -20.20 -14.97
N ILE A 262 10.92 -19.18 -14.13
CA ILE A 262 9.62 -18.53 -13.98
C ILE A 262 9.33 -17.48 -15.06
N LEU A 263 10.34 -16.93 -15.73
CA LEU A 263 10.16 -15.90 -16.76
C LEU A 263 9.28 -16.30 -17.94
N PRO A 264 9.25 -17.58 -18.40
CA PRO A 264 8.36 -18.01 -19.47
C PRO A 264 6.89 -18.18 -19.07
N LEU A 265 6.57 -18.18 -17.77
CA LEU A 265 5.20 -18.39 -17.27
C LEU A 265 4.31 -17.17 -17.51
#